data_478e4f6041475e8ac8718cd2dc8e01f2
#
_entry.id   478e4f6041475e8ac8718cd2dc8e01f2
#
_cell.length_a   1.000
_cell.length_b   1.000
_cell.length_c   1.000
_cell.angle_alpha   90.00
_cell.angle_beta   90.00
_cell.angle_gamma   90.00
#
_symmetry.space_group_name_H-M   'P 1'
#
loop_
_entity.id
_entity.type
_entity.pdbx_description
1 polymer ?
#
loop_
_entity_poly.entity_id
_entity_poly.type
_entity_poly.pdbx_seq_one_letter_code
_entity_poly.pdbx_strand_id
1 'polypeptide(L)'
;QPNIQEQNPELYTKYLENLRQYKADAEHKKVYAWFDNSEKNPVSRAQHLVDLPDSLDVVSLLCPDNLLDWEIREMAEIRMKKDTKVIYDISFDSIKVAYNRQQGSLLNVEPVSERFEDFLMDSLLNALKIMQKYNYDGICVSYTGRKSTHMTEEERNEYIMNESLFTGIIKDWHIRNSGKLLSFKGKPQNLYFKTFLKECDIIWILGTQVTNKDMLTYEYSLATAEGVDDIPVGMIVSMPSLDTSDKITGYLGSVLAVDVVAEWAILPQGGKQVGGVGIHNVSNDYFYADKNYKYTKKIISSLNPSVK
;
A
#
# COMPACT_ATOMS: atom_id res chain seq x y z
N GLN A 1 -0.22 -31.40 -2.52
CA GLN A 1 1.02 -31.57 -1.74
C GLN A 1 0.61 -31.98 -0.32
N PRO A 2 1.32 -32.93 0.31
CA PRO A 2 1.02 -33.33 1.68
C PRO A 2 1.16 -32.10 2.60
N ASN A 3 0.24 -31.99 3.53
CA ASN A 3 0.22 -30.88 4.49
C ASN A 3 1.40 -31.03 5.48
N ILE A 4 2.42 -30.18 5.33
CA ILE A 4 3.63 -30.21 6.16
C ILE A 4 3.29 -30.06 7.65
N GLN A 5 2.24 -29.32 7.96
CA GLN A 5 1.74 -29.13 9.33
C GLN A 5 1.32 -30.47 9.98
N GLU A 6 0.69 -31.35 9.19
CA GLU A 6 0.23 -32.66 9.67
C GLU A 6 1.38 -33.68 9.73
N GLN A 7 2.36 -33.55 8.83
CA GLN A 7 3.50 -34.47 8.76
C GLN A 7 4.57 -34.23 9.82
N ASN A 8 4.83 -32.96 10.16
CA ASN A 8 5.82 -32.59 11.18
C ASN A 8 5.43 -31.29 11.90
N PRO A 9 4.56 -31.35 12.92
CA PRO A 9 4.07 -30.19 13.65
C PRO A 9 5.17 -29.37 14.33
N GLU A 10 6.23 -30.01 14.84
CA GLU A 10 7.34 -29.33 15.51
C GLU A 10 8.15 -28.49 14.49
N LEU A 11 8.47 -29.06 13.35
CA LEU A 11 9.19 -28.37 12.29
C LEU A 11 8.35 -27.19 11.75
N TYR A 12 7.05 -27.37 11.62
CA TYR A 12 6.14 -26.33 11.19
C TYR A 12 6.08 -25.18 12.21
N THR A 13 5.99 -25.50 13.50
CA THR A 13 6.01 -24.47 14.57
C THR A 13 7.31 -23.67 14.53
N LYS A 14 8.45 -24.34 14.40
CA LYS A 14 9.75 -23.67 14.26
C LYS A 14 9.85 -22.81 13.01
N TYR A 15 9.28 -23.26 11.90
CA TYR A 15 9.18 -22.47 10.68
C TYR A 15 8.40 -21.15 10.91
N LEU A 16 7.26 -21.21 11.58
CA LEU A 16 6.46 -20.00 11.88
C LEU A 16 7.18 -19.05 12.83
N GLU A 17 7.91 -19.58 13.83
CA GLU A 17 8.73 -18.75 14.73
C GLU A 17 9.84 -18.04 13.96
N ASN A 18 10.56 -18.75 13.10
CA ASN A 18 11.60 -18.18 12.26
C ASN A 18 11.04 -17.10 11.31
N LEU A 19 9.85 -17.33 10.76
CA LEU A 19 9.17 -16.37 9.88
C LEU A 19 8.82 -15.09 10.62
N ARG A 20 8.34 -15.18 11.86
CA ARG A 20 8.05 -14.00 12.70
C ARG A 20 9.33 -13.22 13.04
N GLN A 21 10.40 -13.94 13.40
CA GLN A 21 11.70 -13.32 13.67
C GLN A 21 12.26 -12.61 12.44
N TYR A 22 12.17 -13.23 11.28
CA TYR A 22 12.55 -12.64 10.00
C TYR A 22 11.80 -11.33 9.72
N LYS A 23 10.48 -11.30 9.93
CA LYS A 23 9.65 -10.10 9.71
C LYS A 23 9.87 -9.00 10.75
N ALA A 24 10.32 -9.35 11.95
CA ALA A 24 10.58 -8.45 13.07
C ALA A 24 12.01 -7.88 13.10
N ASP A 25 12.90 -8.39 12.26
CA ASP A 25 14.29 -7.90 12.19
C ASP A 25 14.30 -6.41 11.84
N ALA A 26 15.14 -5.63 12.54
CA ALA A 26 15.25 -4.19 12.35
C ALA A 26 15.79 -3.80 10.95
N GLU A 27 16.61 -4.67 10.35
CA GLU A 27 17.18 -4.47 9.00
C GLU A 27 16.25 -5.00 7.89
N HIS A 28 15.12 -5.61 8.26
CA HIS A 28 14.17 -6.18 7.33
C HIS A 28 13.50 -5.10 6.47
N LYS A 29 13.72 -5.17 5.17
CA LYS A 29 13.04 -4.32 4.19
C LYS A 29 11.64 -4.85 3.91
N LYS A 30 10.65 -3.98 3.97
CA LYS A 30 9.23 -4.36 3.86
C LYS A 30 8.82 -4.65 2.42
N VAL A 31 8.00 -5.69 2.25
CA VAL A 31 7.31 -5.96 0.99
C VAL A 31 5.81 -5.93 1.25
N TYR A 32 5.14 -4.95 0.64
CA TYR A 32 3.70 -4.80 0.67
C TYR A 32 3.09 -5.23 -0.66
N ALA A 33 1.89 -5.74 -0.63
CA ALA A 33 1.14 -6.09 -1.83
C ALA A 33 -0.26 -5.49 -1.79
N TRP A 34 -0.74 -4.98 -2.92
CA TRP A 34 -2.13 -4.56 -3.09
C TRP A 34 -2.89 -5.66 -3.83
N PHE A 35 -3.93 -6.14 -3.19
CA PHE A 35 -4.69 -7.32 -3.60
C PHE A 35 -6.11 -6.94 -3.98
N ASP A 36 -6.51 -7.28 -5.20
CA ASP A 36 -7.88 -7.11 -5.68
C ASP A 36 -8.77 -8.24 -5.16
N ASN A 37 -9.61 -7.93 -4.21
CA ASN A 37 -10.62 -8.83 -3.63
C ASN A 37 -12.05 -8.50 -4.09
N SER A 38 -12.20 -7.89 -5.26
CA SER A 38 -13.51 -7.55 -5.83
C SER A 38 -14.32 -8.77 -6.27
N GLU A 39 -13.65 -9.86 -6.68
CA GLU A 39 -14.32 -11.11 -7.01
C GLU A 39 -14.75 -11.86 -5.75
N LYS A 40 -16.06 -11.97 -5.57
CA LYS A 40 -16.65 -12.60 -4.38
C LYS A 40 -16.94 -14.10 -4.54
N ASN A 41 -16.88 -14.59 -5.78
CA ASN A 41 -16.98 -16.01 -6.12
C ASN A 41 -15.69 -16.46 -6.81
N PRO A 42 -14.60 -16.71 -6.05
CA PRO A 42 -13.30 -16.96 -6.64
C PRO A 42 -13.30 -18.23 -7.49
N VAL A 43 -12.77 -18.11 -8.69
CA VAL A 43 -12.61 -19.21 -9.66
C VAL A 43 -11.17 -19.63 -9.81
N SER A 44 -10.24 -18.91 -9.17
CA SER A 44 -8.81 -19.12 -9.23
C SER A 44 -8.17 -18.96 -7.85
N ARG A 45 -7.12 -19.72 -7.61
CA ARG A 45 -6.30 -19.59 -6.41
C ARG A 45 -5.60 -18.22 -6.30
N ALA A 46 -5.41 -17.52 -7.40
CA ALA A 46 -4.91 -16.14 -7.41
C ALA A 46 -5.82 -15.15 -6.64
N GLN A 47 -7.08 -15.52 -6.42
CA GLN A 47 -8.09 -14.71 -5.71
C GLN A 47 -8.17 -15.02 -4.21
N HIS A 48 -7.24 -15.84 -3.69
CA HIS A 48 -7.18 -16.25 -2.29
C HIS A 48 -5.97 -15.67 -1.58
N LEU A 49 -6.20 -15.04 -0.42
CA LEU A 49 -5.13 -14.46 0.42
C LEU A 49 -4.16 -15.53 0.93
N VAL A 50 -4.66 -16.72 1.22
CA VAL A 50 -3.86 -17.83 1.77
C VAL A 50 -2.79 -18.34 0.81
N ASP A 51 -2.91 -18.05 -0.48
CA ASP A 51 -1.94 -18.43 -1.50
C ASP A 51 -0.81 -17.40 -1.70
N LEU A 52 -0.92 -16.22 -1.09
CA LEU A 52 0.16 -15.22 -1.10
C LEU A 52 1.44 -15.78 -0.44
N PRO A 53 2.62 -15.33 -0.88
CA PRO A 53 3.89 -15.78 -0.29
C PRO A 53 3.94 -15.56 1.23
N ASP A 54 4.43 -16.56 1.97
CA ASP A 54 4.52 -16.53 3.43
C ASP A 54 5.37 -15.37 3.96
N SER A 55 6.41 -15.01 3.23
CA SER A 55 7.33 -13.92 3.59
C SER A 55 6.83 -12.53 3.21
N LEU A 56 5.60 -12.40 2.69
CA LEU A 56 4.97 -11.10 2.46
C LEU A 56 4.63 -10.45 3.80
N ASP A 57 5.02 -9.18 4.00
CA ASP A 57 4.82 -8.49 5.27
C ASP A 57 3.38 -8.01 5.45
N VAL A 58 2.85 -7.33 4.44
CA VAL A 58 1.54 -6.67 4.51
C VAL A 58 0.81 -6.81 3.19
N VAL A 59 -0.49 -7.06 3.27
CA VAL A 59 -1.40 -7.00 2.12
C VAL A 59 -2.47 -5.94 2.35
N SER A 60 -2.68 -5.09 1.36
CA SER A 60 -3.76 -4.09 1.33
C SER A 60 -4.90 -4.57 0.45
N LEU A 61 -6.11 -4.63 0.98
CA LEU A 61 -7.30 -5.04 0.24
C LEU A 61 -7.88 -3.86 -0.54
N LEU A 62 -8.15 -4.07 -1.82
CA LEU A 62 -8.75 -3.06 -2.70
C LEU A 62 -10.20 -2.76 -2.31
N CYS A 63 -10.96 -3.78 -1.92
CA CYS A 63 -12.35 -3.69 -1.49
C CYS A 63 -12.45 -4.03 0.00
N PRO A 64 -12.24 -3.08 0.90
CA PRO A 64 -12.06 -3.35 2.33
C PRO A 64 -13.37 -3.61 3.08
N ASP A 65 -14.52 -3.20 2.53
CA ASP A 65 -15.84 -3.41 3.13
C ASP A 65 -16.61 -4.53 2.43
N ASN A 66 -17.72 -4.92 3.01
CA ASN A 66 -18.57 -6.02 2.51
C ASN A 66 -17.80 -7.34 2.33
N LEU A 67 -16.89 -7.62 3.25
CA LEU A 67 -16.16 -8.88 3.26
C LEU A 67 -17.09 -10.05 3.57
N LEU A 68 -16.94 -11.13 2.81
CA LEU A 68 -17.65 -12.39 3.05
C LEU A 68 -16.93 -13.21 4.13
N ASP A 69 -17.64 -14.15 4.74
CA ASP A 69 -17.10 -14.98 5.81
C ASP A 69 -15.83 -15.74 5.43
N TRP A 70 -15.72 -16.18 4.17
CA TRP A 70 -14.50 -16.85 3.71
C TRP A 70 -13.30 -15.91 3.60
N GLU A 71 -13.52 -14.65 3.20
CA GLU A 71 -12.46 -13.62 3.18
C GLU A 71 -11.97 -13.31 4.60
N ILE A 72 -12.88 -13.17 5.55
CA ILE A 72 -12.56 -12.93 6.97
C ILE A 72 -11.76 -14.11 7.55
N ARG A 73 -12.14 -15.35 7.22
CA ARG A 73 -11.37 -16.54 7.64
C ARG A 73 -9.96 -16.56 7.06
N GLU A 74 -9.80 -16.23 5.79
CA GLU A 74 -8.48 -16.17 5.16
C GLU A 74 -7.60 -15.07 5.75
N MET A 75 -8.18 -13.89 6.04
CA MET A 75 -7.46 -12.82 6.77
C MET A 75 -6.94 -13.31 8.13
N ALA A 76 -7.77 -14.00 8.90
CA ALA A 76 -7.37 -14.56 10.20
C ALA A 76 -6.28 -15.62 10.03
N GLU A 77 -6.38 -16.46 9.01
CA GLU A 77 -5.42 -17.52 8.73
C GLU A 77 -4.04 -16.98 8.40
N ILE A 78 -3.92 -16.01 7.49
CA ILE A 78 -2.61 -15.46 7.12
C ILE A 78 -1.95 -14.69 8.28
N ARG A 79 -2.73 -14.03 9.13
CA ARG A 79 -2.22 -13.39 10.34
C ARG A 79 -1.64 -14.41 11.30
N MET A 80 -2.39 -15.46 11.60
CA MET A 80 -2.01 -16.47 12.58
C MET A 80 -0.83 -17.31 12.09
N LYS A 81 -0.87 -17.78 10.83
CA LYS A 81 0.11 -18.72 10.28
C LYS A 81 1.34 -18.04 9.70
N LYS A 82 1.21 -16.85 9.15
CA LYS A 82 2.28 -16.18 8.40
C LYS A 82 2.74 -14.86 9.01
N ASP A 83 2.03 -14.35 10.02
CA ASP A 83 2.20 -13.00 10.55
C ASP A 83 2.12 -11.91 9.46
N THR A 84 1.36 -12.19 8.41
CA THR A 84 1.08 -11.21 7.35
C THR A 84 -0.02 -10.27 7.83
N LYS A 85 0.26 -8.98 7.86
CA LYS A 85 -0.72 -7.97 8.27
C LYS A 85 -1.67 -7.64 7.12
N VAL A 86 -2.91 -7.30 7.45
CA VAL A 86 -3.94 -6.93 6.47
C VAL A 86 -4.39 -5.50 6.74
N ILE A 87 -4.26 -4.66 5.74
CA ILE A 87 -4.62 -3.24 5.79
C ILE A 87 -5.53 -2.87 4.62
N TYR A 88 -5.94 -1.62 4.54
CA TYR A 88 -6.62 -1.04 3.38
C TYR A 88 -6.24 0.43 3.18
N ASP A 89 -6.54 0.95 2.00
CA ASP A 89 -6.21 2.31 1.64
C ASP A 89 -7.36 3.28 1.96
N ILE A 90 -7.00 4.48 2.42
CA ILE A 90 -7.88 5.64 2.50
C ILE A 90 -7.26 6.75 1.66
N SER A 91 -7.90 7.13 0.56
CA SER A 91 -7.35 8.05 -0.42
C SER A 91 -8.05 9.40 -0.38
N PHE A 92 -7.30 10.46 -0.07
CA PHE A 92 -7.75 11.85 -0.21
C PHE A 92 -8.20 12.16 -1.64
N ASP A 93 -7.40 11.75 -2.63
CA ASP A 93 -7.69 12.01 -4.04
C ASP A 93 -8.99 11.33 -4.49
N SER A 94 -9.23 10.08 -4.03
CA SER A 94 -10.47 9.37 -4.34
C SER A 94 -11.69 10.01 -3.68
N ILE A 95 -11.55 10.51 -2.46
CA ILE A 95 -12.61 11.26 -1.76
C ILE A 95 -12.93 12.55 -2.54
N LYS A 96 -11.90 13.27 -3.01
CA LYS A 96 -12.09 14.49 -3.82
C LYS A 96 -12.80 14.19 -5.15
N VAL A 97 -12.44 13.10 -5.82
CA VAL A 97 -13.10 12.65 -7.05
C VAL A 97 -14.58 12.30 -6.77
N ALA A 98 -14.86 11.59 -5.67
CA ALA A 98 -16.23 11.25 -5.29
C ALA A 98 -17.07 12.50 -4.99
N TYR A 99 -16.52 13.46 -4.27
CA TYR A 99 -17.16 14.77 -4.02
C TYR A 99 -17.49 15.50 -5.34
N ASN A 100 -16.51 15.64 -6.23
CA ASN A 100 -16.71 16.33 -7.51
C ASN A 100 -17.79 15.64 -8.36
N ARG A 101 -17.85 14.31 -8.34
CA ARG A 101 -18.89 13.53 -9.04
C ARG A 101 -20.27 13.78 -8.45
N GLN A 102 -20.39 13.82 -7.12
CA GLN A 102 -21.63 14.14 -6.44
C GLN A 102 -22.11 15.56 -6.80
N GLN A 103 -21.22 16.56 -6.77
CA GLN A 103 -21.55 17.94 -7.16
C GLN A 103 -22.00 18.03 -8.63
N GLY A 104 -21.32 17.32 -9.53
CA GLY A 104 -21.68 17.25 -10.95
C GLY A 104 -23.06 16.63 -11.22
N SER A 105 -23.48 15.66 -10.41
CA SER A 105 -24.81 15.03 -10.55
C SER A 105 -25.95 15.88 -9.99
N LEU A 106 -25.67 16.87 -9.16
CA LEU A 106 -26.65 17.78 -8.54
C LEU A 106 -26.98 19.00 -9.40
N LEU A 107 -26.38 19.15 -10.58
CA LEU A 107 -26.60 20.30 -11.49
C LEU A 107 -28.05 20.50 -11.94
N ASN A 108 -28.95 19.51 -11.73
CA ASN A 108 -30.37 19.56 -12.08
C ASN A 108 -31.31 19.58 -10.86
N VAL A 109 -30.80 19.65 -9.65
CA VAL A 109 -31.56 19.74 -8.40
C VAL A 109 -31.00 20.91 -7.62
N GLU A 110 -31.82 21.71 -6.96
CA GLU A 110 -31.35 22.82 -6.12
C GLU A 110 -30.29 22.31 -5.15
N PRO A 111 -29.03 22.81 -5.22
CA PRO A 111 -27.94 22.22 -4.44
C PRO A 111 -28.10 22.57 -2.97
N VAL A 112 -28.26 21.60 -2.12
CA VAL A 112 -27.68 21.68 -0.79
C VAL A 112 -26.17 21.53 -1.05
N SER A 113 -25.44 22.64 -1.20
CA SER A 113 -24.01 22.59 -1.47
C SER A 113 -23.29 22.20 -0.18
N GLU A 114 -23.16 20.89 0.04
CA GLU A 114 -22.28 20.34 1.06
C GLU A 114 -20.87 20.84 0.77
N ARG A 115 -20.20 21.39 1.79
CA ARG A 115 -18.81 21.82 1.65
C ARG A 115 -17.89 20.60 1.57
N PHE A 116 -16.77 20.76 0.85
CA PHE A 116 -15.82 19.65 0.73
C PHE A 116 -15.29 19.18 2.10
N GLU A 117 -15.07 20.08 3.04
CA GLU A 117 -14.59 19.75 4.38
C GLU A 117 -15.55 18.82 5.14
N ASP A 118 -16.85 19.08 5.02
CA ASP A 118 -17.88 18.26 5.67
C ASP A 118 -17.93 16.87 5.02
N PHE A 119 -17.89 16.81 3.70
CA PHE A 119 -17.82 15.56 2.92
C PHE A 119 -16.54 14.77 3.23
N LEU A 120 -15.39 15.44 3.32
CA LEU A 120 -14.11 14.83 3.66
C LEU A 120 -14.14 14.21 5.06
N MET A 121 -14.62 14.95 6.04
CA MET A 121 -14.73 14.48 7.41
C MET A 121 -15.62 13.24 7.50
N ASP A 122 -16.82 13.28 6.92
CA ASP A 122 -17.75 12.14 6.93
C ASP A 122 -17.16 10.93 6.21
N SER A 123 -16.53 11.14 5.07
CA SER A 123 -15.87 10.07 4.30
C SER A 123 -14.75 9.40 5.09
N LEU A 124 -13.92 10.19 5.78
CA LEU A 124 -12.83 9.67 6.62
C LEU A 124 -13.36 8.88 7.82
N LEU A 125 -14.33 9.42 8.53
CA LEU A 125 -14.91 8.75 9.70
C LEU A 125 -15.57 7.43 9.30
N ASN A 126 -16.27 7.40 8.16
CA ASN A 126 -16.87 6.16 7.63
C ASN A 126 -15.80 5.15 7.21
N ALA A 127 -14.73 5.60 6.54
CA ALA A 127 -13.62 4.73 6.17
C ALA A 127 -12.91 4.14 7.39
N LEU A 128 -12.71 4.93 8.46
CA LEU A 128 -12.07 4.47 9.69
C LEU A 128 -12.92 3.46 10.48
N LYS A 129 -14.27 3.50 10.35
CA LYS A 129 -15.16 2.48 10.97
C LYS A 129 -14.91 1.08 10.41
N ILE A 130 -14.49 0.94 9.16
CA ILE A 130 -14.16 -0.34 8.51
C ILE A 130 -13.03 -1.06 9.26
N MET A 131 -12.07 -0.30 9.80
CA MET A 131 -10.97 -0.81 10.61
C MET A 131 -11.46 -1.71 11.74
N GLN A 132 -12.43 -1.24 12.52
CA GLN A 132 -12.96 -1.97 13.67
C GLN A 132 -13.89 -3.10 13.23
N LYS A 133 -14.69 -2.86 12.19
CA LYS A 133 -15.67 -3.82 11.68
C LYS A 133 -15.04 -5.17 11.32
N TYR A 134 -13.85 -5.16 10.74
CA TYR A 134 -13.14 -6.36 10.29
C TYR A 134 -11.80 -6.60 10.99
N ASN A 135 -11.50 -5.80 12.03
CA ASN A 135 -10.26 -5.89 12.78
C ASN A 135 -9.02 -5.86 11.88
N TYR A 136 -8.94 -4.89 10.97
CA TYR A 136 -7.74 -4.67 10.16
C TYR A 136 -6.52 -4.33 11.03
N ASP A 137 -5.33 -4.61 10.54
CA ASP A 137 -4.07 -4.34 11.25
C ASP A 137 -3.58 -2.89 11.07
N GLY A 138 -4.17 -2.15 10.15
CA GLY A 138 -3.80 -0.77 9.88
C GLY A 138 -4.42 -0.22 8.61
N ILE A 139 -3.96 0.96 8.23
CA ILE A 139 -4.36 1.68 7.01
C ILE A 139 -3.15 2.21 6.26
N CYS A 140 -3.32 2.41 4.96
CA CYS A 140 -2.43 3.20 4.12
C CYS A 140 -3.18 4.45 3.65
N VAL A 141 -2.72 5.63 4.04
CA VAL A 141 -3.35 6.88 3.57
C VAL A 141 -2.68 7.36 2.29
N SER A 142 -3.48 7.71 1.30
CA SER A 142 -3.01 8.13 0.00
C SER A 142 -3.26 9.61 -0.23
N TYR A 143 -2.21 10.34 -0.61
CA TYR A 143 -2.27 11.78 -0.84
C TYR A 143 -1.26 12.19 -1.91
N THR A 144 -1.72 12.81 -2.97
CA THR A 144 -0.87 13.30 -4.06
C THR A 144 -0.57 14.78 -3.92
N GLY A 145 -1.58 15.60 -3.69
CA GLY A 145 -1.44 17.04 -3.58
C GLY A 145 -0.79 17.68 -4.80
N ARG A 146 -0.34 18.92 -4.65
CA ARG A 146 0.42 19.67 -5.65
C ARG A 146 1.35 20.68 -5.00
N LYS A 147 2.33 21.19 -5.72
CA LYS A 147 3.21 22.24 -5.21
C LYS A 147 2.44 23.50 -4.87
N SER A 148 2.62 24.02 -3.67
CA SER A 148 1.91 25.24 -3.19
C SER A 148 2.52 26.54 -3.72
N THR A 149 3.70 26.50 -4.33
CA THR A 149 4.47 27.69 -4.77
C THR A 149 3.77 28.53 -5.84
N HIS A 150 2.86 27.95 -6.60
CA HIS A 150 2.10 28.63 -7.67
C HIS A 150 0.63 28.84 -7.31
N MET A 151 0.24 28.59 -6.07
CA MET A 151 -1.11 28.82 -5.58
C MET A 151 -1.31 30.29 -5.23
N THR A 152 -2.51 30.83 -5.50
CA THR A 152 -2.97 32.06 -4.89
C THR A 152 -3.05 31.90 -3.37
N GLU A 153 -3.22 32.99 -2.64
CA GLU A 153 -3.39 32.94 -1.18
C GLU A 153 -4.66 32.15 -0.80
N GLU A 154 -5.75 32.38 -1.50
CA GLU A 154 -7.02 31.69 -1.31
C GLU A 154 -6.88 30.17 -1.56
N GLU A 155 -6.30 29.77 -2.70
CA GLU A 155 -6.03 28.37 -3.02
C GLU A 155 -5.13 27.69 -1.99
N ARG A 156 -4.12 28.41 -1.50
CA ARG A 156 -3.20 27.89 -0.50
C ARG A 156 -3.89 27.69 0.84
N ASN A 157 -4.73 28.62 1.27
CA ASN A 157 -5.49 28.51 2.51
C ASN A 157 -6.45 27.32 2.47
N GLU A 158 -7.17 27.13 1.35
CA GLU A 158 -8.02 25.95 1.14
C GLU A 158 -7.21 24.66 1.15
N TYR A 159 -6.09 24.64 0.47
CA TYR A 159 -5.17 23.48 0.41
C TYR A 159 -4.68 23.08 1.81
N ILE A 160 -4.21 24.04 2.59
CA ILE A 160 -3.74 23.82 3.97
C ILE A 160 -4.87 23.32 4.85
N MET A 161 -6.06 23.89 4.75
CA MET A 161 -7.22 23.51 5.55
C MET A 161 -7.63 22.06 5.26
N ASN A 162 -7.74 21.69 3.98
CA ASN A 162 -8.12 20.34 3.58
C ASN A 162 -7.08 19.30 3.97
N GLU A 163 -5.79 19.59 3.78
CA GLU A 163 -4.70 18.72 4.21
C GLU A 163 -4.67 18.55 5.73
N SER A 164 -4.82 19.65 6.46
CA SER A 164 -4.80 19.63 7.94
C SER A 164 -5.98 18.85 8.50
N LEU A 165 -7.15 18.95 7.88
CA LEU A 165 -8.32 18.16 8.26
C LEU A 165 -8.08 16.66 8.02
N PHE A 166 -7.59 16.30 6.83
CA PHE A 166 -7.28 14.93 6.46
C PHE A 166 -6.22 14.31 7.39
N THR A 167 -5.07 14.94 7.49
CA THR A 167 -3.96 14.44 8.30
C THR A 167 -4.26 14.49 9.80
N GLY A 168 -5.00 15.48 10.27
CA GLY A 168 -5.39 15.64 11.67
C GLY A 168 -6.32 14.53 12.14
N ILE A 169 -7.37 14.19 11.37
CA ILE A 169 -8.28 13.10 11.69
C ILE A 169 -7.54 11.75 11.73
N ILE A 170 -6.66 11.50 10.75
CA ILE A 170 -5.87 10.27 10.71
C ILE A 170 -4.89 10.18 11.89
N LYS A 171 -4.22 11.28 12.22
CA LYS A 171 -3.31 11.33 13.36
C LYS A 171 -4.04 11.07 14.67
N ASP A 172 -5.18 11.73 14.90
CA ASP A 172 -6.00 11.52 16.10
C ASP A 172 -6.49 10.08 16.22
N TRP A 173 -6.86 9.47 15.09
CA TRP A 173 -7.21 8.05 15.05
C TRP A 173 -6.00 7.18 15.43
N HIS A 174 -4.82 7.43 14.86
CA HIS A 174 -3.61 6.64 15.11
C HIS A 174 -3.15 6.74 16.57
N ILE A 175 -3.20 7.92 17.17
CA ILE A 175 -2.88 8.10 18.61
C ILE A 175 -3.77 7.21 19.50
N ARG A 176 -5.05 7.10 19.17
CA ARG A 176 -5.99 6.23 19.89
C ARG A 176 -5.85 4.74 19.55
N ASN A 177 -5.14 4.42 18.48
CA ASN A 177 -4.94 3.08 17.96
C ASN A 177 -3.45 2.82 17.69
N SER A 178 -2.58 3.15 18.63
CA SER A 178 -1.12 3.15 18.46
C SER A 178 -0.48 1.80 18.09
N GLY A 179 -1.22 0.70 18.30
CA GLY A 179 -0.79 -0.65 17.86
C GLY A 179 -1.12 -0.98 16.40
N LYS A 180 -1.81 -0.08 15.70
CA LYS A 180 -2.18 -0.27 14.29
C LYS A 180 -1.14 0.35 13.37
N LEU A 181 -0.90 -0.28 12.21
CA LEU A 181 -0.02 0.24 11.19
C LEU A 181 -0.62 1.49 10.54
N LEU A 182 0.23 2.46 10.26
CA LEU A 182 -0.09 3.62 9.46
C LEU A 182 1.00 3.81 8.42
N SER A 183 0.67 3.71 7.16
CA SER A 183 1.58 4.04 6.07
C SER A 183 1.02 5.17 5.20
N PHE A 184 1.93 5.86 4.52
CA PHE A 184 1.61 6.92 3.57
C PHE A 184 1.91 6.44 2.16
N LYS A 185 1.08 6.82 1.20
CA LYS A 185 1.28 6.51 -0.22
C LYS A 185 1.03 7.76 -1.07
N GLY A 186 1.94 8.09 -1.97
CA GLY A 186 1.77 9.18 -2.92
C GLY A 186 2.97 10.11 -3.02
N LYS A 187 2.74 11.41 -2.82
CA LYS A 187 3.77 12.45 -2.95
C LYS A 187 3.97 13.19 -1.63
N PRO A 188 4.83 12.68 -0.75
CA PRO A 188 5.08 13.30 0.56
C PRO A 188 5.68 14.71 0.42
N GLN A 189 6.41 15.00 -0.66
CA GLN A 189 6.96 16.32 -0.96
C GLN A 189 5.88 17.41 -1.13
N ASN A 190 4.65 17.04 -1.45
CA ASN A 190 3.54 17.96 -1.64
C ASN A 190 2.73 18.24 -0.36
N LEU A 191 3.03 17.54 0.74
CA LEU A 191 2.48 17.91 2.03
C LEU A 191 2.99 19.30 2.44
N TYR A 192 2.08 20.16 2.85
CA TYR A 192 2.43 21.46 3.39
C TYR A 192 3.07 21.32 4.78
N PHE A 193 2.50 20.45 5.62
CA PHE A 193 3.03 20.09 6.92
C PHE A 193 3.56 18.65 6.92
N LYS A 194 4.87 18.50 6.77
CA LYS A 194 5.53 17.19 6.70
C LYS A 194 5.63 16.46 8.04
N THR A 195 5.30 17.12 9.15
CA THR A 195 5.31 16.51 10.49
C THR A 195 4.38 15.30 10.63
N PHE A 196 3.32 15.25 9.83
CA PHE A 196 2.44 14.07 9.76
C PHE A 196 3.18 12.80 9.39
N LEU A 197 4.19 12.89 8.52
CA LEU A 197 4.95 11.73 8.06
C LEU A 197 5.65 10.97 9.19
N LYS A 198 5.96 11.64 10.30
CA LYS A 198 6.58 11.01 11.49
C LYS A 198 5.67 10.01 12.20
N GLU A 199 4.37 10.07 11.95
CA GLU A 199 3.40 9.10 12.46
C GLU A 199 3.39 7.80 11.64
N CYS A 200 4.01 7.79 10.44
CA CYS A 200 3.95 6.69 9.51
C CYS A 200 5.09 5.69 9.73
N ASP A 201 4.78 4.41 9.65
CA ASP A 201 5.74 3.31 9.71
C ASP A 201 6.61 3.21 8.45
N ILE A 202 6.02 3.56 7.31
CA ILE A 202 6.68 3.58 6.00
C ILE A 202 5.97 4.55 5.06
N ILE A 203 6.75 5.15 4.15
CA ILE A 203 6.24 6.00 3.08
C ILE A 203 6.42 5.29 1.75
N TRP A 204 5.34 5.20 0.98
CA TRP A 204 5.32 4.58 -0.34
C TRP A 204 5.26 5.60 -1.45
N ILE A 205 6.21 5.54 -2.37
CA ILE A 205 6.27 6.37 -3.57
C ILE A 205 5.74 5.57 -4.76
N LEU A 206 4.93 6.21 -5.60
CA LEU A 206 4.32 5.58 -6.75
C LEU A 206 5.27 5.58 -7.94
N GLY A 207 5.80 4.41 -8.29
CA GLY A 207 6.57 4.15 -9.50
C GLY A 207 5.75 3.54 -10.64
N THR A 208 4.42 3.54 -10.52
CA THR A 208 3.51 2.85 -11.47
C THR A 208 3.35 3.56 -12.81
N GLN A 209 3.76 4.83 -12.90
CA GLN A 209 3.63 5.65 -14.12
C GLN A 209 4.98 6.11 -14.69
N VAL A 210 6.09 5.72 -14.06
CA VAL A 210 7.42 6.04 -14.59
C VAL A 210 7.77 5.11 -15.76
N THR A 211 8.60 5.58 -16.67
CA THR A 211 8.92 4.88 -17.94
C THR A 211 10.32 4.30 -17.98
N ASN A 212 11.16 4.59 -17.00
CA ASN A 212 12.51 4.07 -16.92
C ASN A 212 13.06 4.09 -15.48
N LYS A 213 14.19 3.43 -15.26
CA LYS A 213 14.85 3.31 -13.96
C LYS A 213 15.29 4.65 -13.36
N ASP A 214 15.75 5.58 -14.19
CA ASP A 214 16.22 6.88 -13.71
C ASP A 214 15.07 7.72 -13.15
N MET A 215 13.87 7.57 -13.69
CA MET A 215 12.67 8.19 -13.15
C MET A 215 12.27 7.62 -11.79
N LEU A 216 12.52 6.34 -11.49
CA LEU A 216 12.36 5.83 -10.12
C LEU A 216 13.25 6.59 -9.14
N THR A 217 14.52 6.75 -9.50
CA THR A 217 15.50 7.52 -8.70
C THR A 217 15.07 8.97 -8.54
N TYR A 218 14.59 9.59 -9.60
CA TYR A 218 14.11 10.97 -9.58
C TYR A 218 12.91 11.16 -8.64
N GLU A 219 11.87 10.33 -8.78
CA GLU A 219 10.69 10.37 -7.91
C GLU A 219 11.06 10.12 -6.43
N TYR A 220 11.96 9.18 -6.20
CA TYR A 220 12.49 8.89 -4.86
C TYR A 220 13.23 10.09 -4.27
N SER A 221 14.05 10.77 -5.06
CA SER A 221 14.81 11.95 -4.64
C SER A 221 13.90 13.14 -4.28
N LEU A 222 12.84 13.37 -5.06
CA LEU A 222 11.85 14.41 -4.76
C LEU A 222 11.15 14.14 -3.43
N ALA A 223 10.76 12.89 -3.22
CA ALA A 223 10.02 12.48 -2.03
C ALA A 223 10.87 12.47 -0.75
N THR A 224 12.17 12.23 -0.89
CA THR A 224 13.11 12.13 0.25
C THR A 224 13.89 13.41 0.51
N ALA A 225 13.60 14.49 -0.21
CA ALA A 225 14.31 15.76 -0.06
C ALA A 225 14.17 16.41 1.32
N GLU A 226 13.00 16.22 1.98
CA GLU A 226 12.69 16.84 3.27
C GLU A 226 11.72 15.99 4.10
N GLY A 227 11.90 15.99 5.42
CA GLY A 227 10.93 15.55 6.40
C GLY A 227 10.75 14.03 6.53
N VAL A 228 11.68 13.24 5.95
CA VAL A 228 11.61 11.76 5.93
C VAL A 228 12.90 11.09 6.41
N ASP A 229 13.79 11.81 7.07
CA ASP A 229 15.15 11.33 7.37
C ASP A 229 15.16 9.98 8.12
N ASP A 230 14.31 9.83 9.12
CA ASP A 230 14.24 8.66 9.99
C ASP A 230 13.10 7.68 9.61
N ILE A 231 12.44 7.90 8.47
CA ILE A 231 11.28 7.10 8.07
C ILE A 231 11.66 6.23 6.89
N PRO A 232 11.37 4.91 6.91
CA PRO A 232 11.57 4.05 5.74
C PRO A 232 10.75 4.56 4.55
N VAL A 233 11.38 4.65 3.38
CA VAL A 233 10.72 5.06 2.14
C VAL A 233 10.91 3.96 1.11
N GLY A 234 9.80 3.45 0.58
CA GLY A 234 9.76 2.40 -0.41
C GLY A 234 9.13 2.84 -1.74
N MET A 235 9.25 1.99 -2.74
CA MET A 235 8.76 2.22 -4.09
C MET A 235 7.70 1.19 -4.47
N ILE A 236 6.57 1.67 -4.98
CA ILE A 236 5.51 0.82 -5.54
C ILE A 236 5.68 0.70 -7.04
N VAL A 237 5.65 -0.52 -7.53
CA VAL A 237 5.49 -0.85 -8.95
C VAL A 237 4.29 -1.78 -9.15
N SER A 238 3.88 -2.00 -10.39
CA SER A 238 2.76 -2.90 -10.70
C SER A 238 3.27 -4.18 -11.35
N MET A 239 2.59 -5.28 -11.07
CA MET A 239 2.62 -6.45 -11.98
C MET A 239 1.95 -6.09 -13.30
N PRO A 240 2.36 -6.72 -14.41
CA PRO A 240 1.69 -6.55 -15.69
C PRO A 240 0.20 -6.89 -15.62
N SER A 241 -0.58 -6.22 -16.44
CA SER A 241 -1.97 -6.59 -16.68
C SER A 241 -2.07 -8.01 -17.27
N LEU A 242 -3.16 -8.71 -16.96
CA LEU A 242 -3.50 -9.98 -17.65
C LEU A 242 -3.98 -9.76 -19.09
N ASP A 243 -4.37 -8.51 -19.43
CA ASP A 243 -4.60 -8.12 -20.82
C ASP A 243 -3.26 -8.00 -21.55
N THR A 244 -3.00 -8.92 -22.44
CA THR A 244 -1.74 -8.97 -23.21
C THR A 244 -1.57 -7.82 -24.19
N SER A 245 -2.61 -7.05 -24.47
CA SER A 245 -2.54 -5.83 -25.29
C SER A 245 -2.03 -4.62 -24.49
N ASP A 246 -2.18 -4.62 -23.17
CA ASP A 246 -1.63 -3.60 -22.28
C ASP A 246 -0.11 -3.81 -22.12
N LYS A 247 0.67 -2.91 -22.70
CA LYS A 247 2.14 -2.88 -22.64
C LYS A 247 2.68 -1.77 -21.74
N ILE A 248 1.80 -1.12 -20.96
CA ILE A 248 2.14 0.00 -20.08
C ILE A 248 2.12 -0.46 -18.63
N THR A 249 1.04 -1.09 -18.18
CA THR A 249 0.91 -1.55 -16.79
C THR A 249 1.95 -2.60 -16.45
N GLY A 250 2.78 -2.32 -15.47
CA GLY A 250 3.83 -3.23 -15.00
C GLY A 250 5.12 -3.20 -15.82
N TYR A 251 5.26 -2.19 -16.68
CA TYR A 251 6.47 -2.01 -17.49
C TYR A 251 7.12 -0.64 -17.22
N LEU A 252 8.44 -0.61 -17.25
CA LEU A 252 9.26 0.59 -17.36
C LEU A 252 9.81 0.63 -18.81
N GLY A 253 9.11 1.33 -19.69
CA GLY A 253 9.35 1.21 -21.12
C GLY A 253 9.02 -0.20 -21.63
N SER A 254 10.02 -0.95 -22.04
CA SER A 254 9.85 -2.35 -22.52
C SER A 254 10.25 -3.41 -21.48
N VAL A 255 10.68 -3.02 -20.29
CA VAL A 255 11.21 -3.94 -19.25
C VAL A 255 10.19 -4.10 -18.13
N LEU A 256 10.09 -5.30 -17.55
CA LEU A 256 9.21 -5.56 -16.41
C LEU A 256 9.63 -4.70 -15.21
N ALA A 257 8.69 -3.94 -14.70
CA ALA A 257 8.93 -3.05 -13.55
C ALA A 257 9.38 -3.80 -12.29
N VAL A 258 8.85 -5.00 -12.07
CA VAL A 258 9.21 -5.86 -10.93
C VAL A 258 10.65 -6.36 -10.99
N ASP A 259 11.21 -6.57 -12.17
CA ASP A 259 12.62 -6.91 -12.33
C ASP A 259 13.52 -5.70 -12.05
N VAL A 260 13.17 -4.55 -12.62
CA VAL A 260 13.93 -3.31 -12.42
C VAL A 260 13.95 -2.89 -10.95
N VAL A 261 12.80 -2.90 -10.28
CA VAL A 261 12.72 -2.47 -8.88
C VAL A 261 13.44 -3.41 -7.93
N ALA A 262 13.48 -4.72 -8.22
CA ALA A 262 14.22 -5.69 -7.41
C ALA A 262 15.72 -5.35 -7.35
N GLU A 263 16.31 -4.94 -8.46
CA GLU A 263 17.71 -4.52 -8.56
C GLU A 263 17.92 -3.11 -8.02
N TRP A 264 17.00 -2.20 -8.28
CA TRP A 264 17.07 -0.80 -7.85
C TRP A 264 16.98 -0.66 -6.32
N ALA A 265 16.10 -1.40 -5.67
CA ALA A 265 15.80 -1.25 -4.25
C ALA A 265 16.84 -1.87 -3.29
N ILE A 266 17.76 -2.69 -3.79
CA ILE A 266 18.88 -3.21 -2.98
C ILE A 266 20.02 -2.21 -2.83
N LEU A 267 20.04 -1.19 -3.67
CA LEU A 267 21.04 -0.13 -3.64
C LEU A 267 20.51 1.12 -2.93
N PRO A 268 21.35 1.84 -2.18
CA PRO A 268 20.97 3.13 -1.63
C PRO A 268 20.69 4.13 -2.75
N GLN A 269 19.70 4.97 -2.54
CA GLN A 269 19.31 6.05 -3.45
C GLN A 269 19.57 7.40 -2.75
N GLY A 270 20.42 8.23 -3.33
CA GLY A 270 20.81 9.50 -2.72
C GLY A 270 21.39 9.35 -1.30
N GLY A 271 22.07 8.25 -1.02
CA GLY A 271 22.65 7.95 0.29
C GLY A 271 21.65 7.34 1.30
N LYS A 272 20.37 7.23 0.95
CA LYS A 272 19.34 6.63 1.80
C LYS A 272 19.03 5.20 1.35
N GLN A 273 18.98 4.27 2.30
CA GLN A 273 18.54 2.91 2.01
C GLN A 273 17.05 2.89 1.65
N VAL A 274 16.70 2.18 0.59
CA VAL A 274 15.29 1.96 0.22
C VAL A 274 14.64 1.06 1.26
N GLY A 275 13.52 1.50 1.83
CA GLY A 275 12.85 0.84 2.95
C GLY A 275 12.03 -0.39 2.55
N GLY A 276 11.69 -0.53 1.28
CA GLY A 276 10.90 -1.65 0.81
C GLY A 276 10.40 -1.50 -0.63
N VAL A 277 9.66 -2.51 -1.07
CA VAL A 277 8.96 -2.53 -2.36
C VAL A 277 7.49 -2.86 -2.15
N GLY A 278 6.63 -2.10 -2.81
CA GLY A 278 5.20 -2.36 -2.91
C GLY A 278 4.82 -2.89 -4.29
N ILE A 279 3.89 -3.83 -4.34
CA ILE A 279 3.48 -4.49 -5.59
C ILE A 279 1.98 -4.32 -5.78
N HIS A 280 1.59 -3.51 -6.77
CA HIS A 280 0.20 -3.44 -7.23
C HIS A 280 -0.13 -4.64 -8.14
N ASN A 281 -1.41 -5.01 -8.19
CA ASN A 281 -1.90 -6.14 -9.00
C ASN A 281 -1.18 -7.46 -8.67
N VAL A 282 -0.88 -7.70 -7.40
CA VAL A 282 -0.08 -8.84 -6.97
C VAL A 282 -0.64 -10.19 -7.42
N SER A 283 -1.97 -10.32 -7.54
CA SER A 283 -2.63 -11.55 -7.98
C SER A 283 -2.22 -11.97 -9.40
N ASN A 284 -1.82 -11.01 -10.24
CA ASN A 284 -1.39 -11.29 -11.61
C ASN A 284 -0.07 -12.09 -11.65
N ASP A 285 0.72 -12.02 -10.58
CA ASP A 285 1.96 -12.79 -10.43
C ASP A 285 1.72 -14.30 -10.15
N TYR A 286 0.49 -14.69 -9.87
CA TYR A 286 0.15 -16.10 -9.65
C TYR A 286 0.29 -16.96 -10.92
N PHE A 287 0.05 -16.38 -12.09
CA PHE A 287 -0.18 -17.13 -13.34
C PHE A 287 1.09 -17.49 -14.13
N TYR A 288 2.27 -17.43 -13.53
CA TYR A 288 3.50 -17.89 -14.20
C TYR A 288 3.64 -19.40 -14.11
N ALA A 289 3.86 -20.04 -15.25
CA ALA A 289 3.83 -21.51 -15.40
C ALA A 289 4.93 -22.24 -14.60
N ASP A 290 6.06 -21.60 -14.40
CA ASP A 290 7.21 -22.18 -13.70
C ASP A 290 7.12 -22.02 -12.18
N LYS A 291 6.49 -20.96 -11.69
CA LYS A 291 6.41 -20.67 -10.24
C LYS A 291 5.35 -19.62 -9.92
N ASN A 292 4.39 -19.99 -9.08
CA ASN A 292 3.41 -19.03 -8.58
C ASN A 292 4.09 -17.93 -7.75
N TYR A 293 3.67 -16.67 -7.97
CA TYR A 293 4.26 -15.49 -7.33
C TYR A 293 5.77 -15.38 -7.54
N LYS A 294 6.21 -15.65 -8.74
CA LYS A 294 7.63 -15.69 -9.13
C LYS A 294 8.36 -14.39 -8.82
N TYR A 295 7.80 -13.27 -9.26
CA TYR A 295 8.42 -11.95 -9.09
C TYR A 295 8.29 -11.43 -7.67
N THR A 296 7.17 -11.65 -7.01
CA THR A 296 6.98 -11.30 -5.59
C THR A 296 8.02 -12.01 -4.72
N LYS A 297 8.19 -13.32 -4.92
CA LYS A 297 9.22 -14.12 -4.22
C LYS A 297 10.64 -13.66 -4.52
N LYS A 298 10.91 -13.29 -5.79
CA LYS A 298 12.21 -12.74 -6.19
C LYS A 298 12.52 -11.43 -5.46
N ILE A 299 11.56 -10.52 -5.43
CA ILE A 299 11.70 -9.23 -4.72
C ILE A 299 11.97 -9.46 -3.24
N ILE A 300 11.19 -10.31 -2.58
CA ILE A 300 11.36 -10.64 -1.16
C ILE A 300 12.78 -11.15 -0.88
N SER A 301 13.24 -12.12 -1.65
CA SER A 301 14.57 -12.74 -1.46
C SER A 301 15.73 -11.80 -1.83
N SER A 302 15.52 -10.88 -2.77
CA SER A 302 16.53 -9.89 -3.14
C SER A 302 16.69 -8.81 -2.07
N LEU A 303 15.59 -8.35 -1.49
CA LEU A 303 15.62 -7.33 -0.44
C LEU A 303 16.15 -7.84 0.89
N ASN A 304 15.82 -9.08 1.24
CA ASN A 304 16.15 -9.70 2.51
C ASN A 304 16.78 -11.09 2.25
N PRO A 305 18.02 -11.13 1.77
CA PRO A 305 18.69 -12.40 1.52
C PRO A 305 18.89 -13.16 2.83
N SER A 306 18.57 -14.47 2.84
CA SER A 306 18.88 -15.33 3.97
C SER A 306 20.39 -15.36 4.19
N VAL A 307 20.80 -15.16 5.44
CA VAL A 307 22.19 -15.35 5.85
C VAL A 307 22.52 -16.82 5.59
N LYS A 308 23.53 -17.08 4.75
CA LYS A 308 24.02 -18.42 4.45
C LYS A 308 24.77 -18.98 5.63
#